data_6cbb73b27e7f5b99bf3c2684bee6ce7c
#
_entry.id   6cbb73b27e7f5b99bf3c2684bee6ce7c
#
_cell.length_a   1.000
_cell.length_b   1.000
_cell.length_c   1.000
_cell.angle_alpha   90.00
_cell.angle_beta   90.00
_cell.angle_gamma   90.00
#
_symmetry.space_group_name_H-M   'P 1'
#
loop_
_entity.id
_entity.type
_entity.pdbx_description
1 polymer ?
#
loop_
_entity_poly.entity_id
_entity_poly.type
_entity_poly.pdbx_seq_one_letter_code
_entity_poly.pdbx_strand_id
1 'polypeptide(L)'
;MDKQKIFWEIISKSGKNCDNINIVKQEHFKNLDKKTQVEIEKTFHNYYHAIWAKMEPIMDGVYHEDSSGFKNFVFYLLSKGKEKLERFLKVNYDKYFFKDFSKFNIEYRIKEKLYDTKSPYQLVQVFKTKEFGNMLVIDNDVQLTEADEKNYHEMIAHVPLAYFNTKIRVLIVGGGDGGTAREVLKHKNVIKCDMIDIDSIVIEAASTHFKDFATVFNHPTKHDGRFNLMIGDGCKYVNEYNPDIKGYYDLVIIDSTDFNQSVCLFSNEFYERLKMITTPGKNMICFNADNINWNERNIIDMYKIQKKMFKYVNPFTVYVPTFAGGFYSFCIVSNTINPLNNIIDWKYMKDKIKRDDFKLQYYNQGIHTSSFYLPNRIHQTLKLFRNDKKTLGHHYMIDIMDISYHELEDINNIKKIMEKAISIGGMTIIDKKFHKFSPQGYTGFYMLAESHLSFHTWPEKGIIS
;
A
#
# COMPACT_ATOMS: atom_id res chain seq x y z
N MET A 1 -23.44 28.83 38.06
CA MET A 1 -23.58 27.69 37.16
C MET A 1 -22.18 27.13 36.85
N ASP A 2 -21.96 25.85 36.95
CA ASP A 2 -20.64 25.27 36.70
C ASP A 2 -20.34 25.30 35.17
N LYS A 3 -19.44 26.17 34.80
CA LYS A 3 -19.08 26.46 33.39
C LYS A 3 -18.45 25.26 32.71
N GLN A 4 -17.68 24.44 33.45
CA GLN A 4 -17.13 23.21 32.93
C GLN A 4 -18.23 22.19 32.62
N LYS A 5 -19.25 22.11 33.45
CA LYS A 5 -20.39 21.24 33.20
C LYS A 5 -21.13 21.62 31.93
N ILE A 6 -21.37 22.93 31.72
CA ILE A 6 -21.99 23.45 30.48
C ILE A 6 -21.14 23.13 29.26
N PHE A 7 -19.82 23.34 29.33
CA PHE A 7 -18.90 23.02 28.24
C PHE A 7 -19.02 21.53 27.82
N TRP A 8 -18.93 20.61 28.81
CA TRP A 8 -19.01 19.19 28.51
C TRP A 8 -20.40 18.72 28.05
N GLU A 9 -21.44 19.44 28.45
CA GLU A 9 -22.80 19.19 27.97
C GLU A 9 -22.95 19.58 26.49
N ILE A 10 -22.40 20.71 26.08
CA ILE A 10 -22.35 21.13 24.67
C ILE A 10 -21.59 20.08 23.83
N ILE A 11 -20.43 19.66 24.28
CA ILE A 11 -19.63 18.63 23.59
C ILE A 11 -20.40 17.30 23.45
N SER A 12 -21.01 16.85 24.52
CA SER A 12 -21.77 15.57 24.53
C SER A 12 -22.94 15.59 23.55
N LYS A 13 -23.67 16.72 23.48
CA LYS A 13 -24.82 16.87 22.58
C LYS A 13 -24.44 17.11 21.11
N SER A 14 -23.24 17.63 20.85
CA SER A 14 -22.78 17.91 19.49
C SER A 14 -22.38 16.64 18.69
N GLY A 15 -22.14 15.53 19.37
CA GLY A 15 -21.67 14.31 18.72
C GLY A 15 -20.23 14.44 18.19
N LYS A 16 -19.97 13.93 16.96
CA LYS A 16 -18.63 13.85 16.36
C LYS A 16 -18.39 14.89 15.25
N ASN A 17 -19.35 15.74 14.95
CA ASN A 17 -19.29 16.67 13.83
C ASN A 17 -19.13 18.11 14.32
N CYS A 18 -18.15 18.85 13.77
CA CYS A 18 -17.90 20.26 14.13
C CYS A 18 -19.05 21.21 13.77
N ASP A 19 -19.84 20.92 12.74
CA ASP A 19 -20.99 21.73 12.35
C ASP A 19 -22.11 21.66 13.40
N ASN A 20 -22.32 20.47 13.95
CA ASN A 20 -23.29 20.28 15.04
C ASN A 20 -22.92 21.03 16.32
N ILE A 21 -21.63 21.22 16.59
CA ILE A 21 -21.20 21.93 17.80
C ILE A 21 -21.62 23.39 17.78
N ASN A 22 -21.57 24.04 16.63
CA ASN A 22 -21.99 25.43 16.49
C ASN A 22 -23.48 25.59 16.73
N ILE A 23 -24.30 24.65 16.25
CA ILE A 23 -25.76 24.64 16.47
C ILE A 23 -26.07 24.44 17.94
N VAL A 24 -25.52 23.39 18.58
CA VAL A 24 -25.73 23.08 19.98
C VAL A 24 -25.23 24.19 20.90
N LYS A 25 -24.09 24.79 20.56
CA LYS A 25 -23.50 25.93 21.27
C LYS A 25 -24.41 27.14 21.21
N GLN A 26 -24.95 27.49 20.03
CA GLN A 26 -25.89 28.59 19.89
C GLN A 26 -27.16 28.38 20.71
N GLU A 27 -27.69 27.19 20.74
CA GLU A 27 -28.88 26.86 21.57
C GLU A 27 -28.59 27.03 23.06
N HIS A 28 -27.45 26.54 23.55
CA HIS A 28 -27.08 26.65 24.97
C HIS A 28 -26.75 28.11 25.36
N PHE A 29 -26.19 28.91 24.44
CA PHE A 29 -25.82 30.28 24.70
C PHE A 29 -27.01 31.23 24.81
N LYS A 30 -28.18 30.90 24.27
CA LYS A 30 -29.39 31.74 24.32
C LYS A 30 -29.79 32.14 25.75
N ASN A 31 -29.50 31.30 26.73
CA ASN A 31 -29.90 31.46 28.11
C ASN A 31 -28.71 31.80 29.04
N LEU A 32 -27.55 32.11 28.53
CA LEU A 32 -26.35 32.43 29.30
C LEU A 32 -25.97 33.90 29.18
N ASP A 33 -25.48 34.47 30.28
CA ASP A 33 -24.92 35.80 30.26
C ASP A 33 -23.65 35.87 29.41
N LYS A 34 -23.35 37.06 28.90
CA LYS A 34 -22.25 37.28 27.96
C LYS A 34 -20.86 36.92 28.53
N LYS A 35 -20.67 37.05 29.84
CA LYS A 35 -19.42 36.74 30.54
C LYS A 35 -19.22 35.21 30.58
N THR A 36 -20.27 34.48 30.88
CA THR A 36 -20.26 32.99 30.86
C THR A 36 -20.04 32.44 29.46
N GLN A 37 -20.66 33.06 28.42
CA GLN A 37 -20.42 32.70 27.02
C GLN A 37 -18.95 32.83 26.64
N VAL A 38 -18.33 34.01 26.95
CA VAL A 38 -16.91 34.25 26.65
C VAL A 38 -15.98 33.27 27.36
N GLU A 39 -16.29 32.86 28.58
CA GLU A 39 -15.46 31.89 29.31
C GLU A 39 -15.57 30.47 28.75
N ILE A 40 -16.76 30.06 28.27
CA ILE A 40 -16.91 28.82 27.57
C ILE A 40 -16.15 28.82 26.24
N GLU A 41 -16.19 29.92 25.48
CA GLU A 41 -15.41 30.12 24.28
C GLU A 41 -13.90 30.01 24.53
N LYS A 42 -13.41 30.66 25.59
CA LYS A 42 -12.00 30.50 26.00
C LYS A 42 -11.64 29.06 26.34
N THR A 43 -12.55 28.29 26.92
CA THR A 43 -12.33 26.90 27.24
C THR A 43 -12.18 26.05 25.97
N PHE A 44 -13.02 26.29 24.93
CA PHE A 44 -12.87 25.68 23.63
C PHE A 44 -11.50 26.00 23.00
N HIS A 45 -11.17 27.28 23.01
CA HIS A 45 -9.89 27.76 22.46
C HIS A 45 -8.69 27.13 23.17
N ASN A 46 -8.70 27.08 24.50
CA ASN A 46 -7.63 26.49 25.29
C ASN A 46 -7.45 24.98 25.01
N TYR A 47 -8.53 24.20 24.89
CA TYR A 47 -8.43 22.78 24.52
C TYR A 47 -7.95 22.62 23.09
N TYR A 48 -8.44 23.45 22.17
CA TYR A 48 -8.03 23.43 20.78
C TYR A 48 -6.52 23.63 20.65
N HIS A 49 -5.97 24.67 21.24
CA HIS A 49 -4.54 24.95 21.23
C HIS A 49 -3.71 23.94 22.02
N ALA A 50 -4.23 23.40 23.11
CA ALA A 50 -3.54 22.35 23.85
C ALA A 50 -3.41 21.06 23.03
N ILE A 51 -4.44 20.72 22.25
CA ILE A 51 -4.41 19.59 21.32
C ILE A 51 -3.45 19.91 20.16
N TRP A 52 -3.52 21.12 19.58
CA TRP A 52 -2.61 21.54 18.53
C TRP A 52 -1.14 21.45 18.96
N ALA A 53 -0.78 22.14 20.03
CA ALA A 53 0.58 22.12 20.57
C ALA A 53 1.11 20.71 20.89
N LYS A 54 0.19 19.77 21.16
CA LYS A 54 0.51 18.36 21.38
C LYS A 54 0.75 17.60 20.09
N MET A 55 0.03 17.93 19.03
CA MET A 55 0.02 17.21 17.76
C MET A 55 0.94 17.79 16.71
N GLU A 56 1.19 19.12 16.76
CA GLU A 56 2.04 19.82 15.79
C GLU A 56 3.40 19.13 15.57
N PRO A 57 4.15 18.73 16.63
CA PRO A 57 5.42 18.03 16.46
C PRO A 57 5.32 16.68 15.78
N ILE A 58 4.11 16.10 15.72
CA ILE A 58 3.86 14.74 15.23
C ILE A 58 3.31 14.77 13.81
N MET A 59 2.59 15.85 13.45
CA MET A 59 1.86 15.94 12.17
C MET A 59 2.73 16.42 11.01
N ASP A 60 3.95 16.85 11.27
CA ASP A 60 5.04 17.16 10.30
C ASP A 60 4.56 17.81 8.99
N GLY A 61 3.74 18.89 9.10
CA GLY A 61 3.23 19.66 7.97
C GLY A 61 2.05 19.04 7.20
N VAL A 62 1.54 17.89 7.61
CA VAL A 62 0.40 17.21 6.95
C VAL A 62 -0.92 17.95 7.17
N TYR A 63 -1.07 18.65 8.32
CA TYR A 63 -2.22 19.47 8.62
C TYR A 63 -1.80 20.86 9.04
N HIS A 64 -2.54 21.88 8.59
CA HIS A 64 -2.49 23.22 9.15
C HIS A 64 -3.48 23.32 10.31
N GLU A 65 -3.18 24.16 11.31
CA GLU A 65 -4.03 24.38 12.49
C GLU A 65 -5.48 24.67 12.11
N ASP A 66 -5.70 25.41 11.03
CA ASP A 66 -7.02 25.78 10.53
C ASP A 66 -7.67 24.78 9.59
N SER A 67 -7.03 23.64 9.31
CA SER A 67 -7.57 22.63 8.40
C SER A 67 -8.87 22.02 8.95
N SER A 68 -9.81 21.73 8.06
CA SER A 68 -11.06 21.04 8.43
C SER A 68 -10.79 19.64 9.04
N GLY A 69 -9.73 18.97 8.59
CA GLY A 69 -9.30 17.68 9.11
C GLY A 69 -8.87 17.77 10.57
N PHE A 70 -8.04 18.76 10.92
CA PHE A 70 -7.62 18.94 12.30
C PHE A 70 -8.79 19.37 13.20
N LYS A 71 -9.67 20.27 12.74
CA LYS A 71 -10.89 20.65 13.46
C LYS A 71 -11.77 19.45 13.78
N ASN A 72 -12.02 18.59 12.81
CA ASN A 72 -12.78 17.35 13.01
C ASN A 72 -12.11 16.39 14.00
N PHE A 73 -10.79 16.28 13.97
CA PHE A 73 -10.02 15.49 14.94
C PHE A 73 -10.15 16.04 16.36
N VAL A 74 -10.02 17.34 16.54
CA VAL A 74 -10.21 18.01 17.84
C VAL A 74 -11.62 17.71 18.40
N PHE A 75 -12.66 17.89 17.58
CA PHE A 75 -14.04 17.61 18.01
C PHE A 75 -14.27 16.13 18.28
N TYR A 76 -13.65 15.24 17.52
CA TYR A 76 -13.67 13.82 17.84
C TYR A 76 -13.08 13.53 19.22
N LEU A 77 -11.91 14.09 19.55
CA LEU A 77 -11.29 13.91 20.87
C LEU A 77 -12.17 14.48 21.99
N LEU A 78 -12.68 15.68 21.81
CA LEU A 78 -13.59 16.30 22.77
C LEU A 78 -14.85 15.44 22.99
N SER A 79 -15.42 14.86 21.94
CA SER A 79 -16.60 14.00 22.02
C SER A 79 -16.37 12.70 22.83
N LYS A 80 -15.11 12.31 23.07
CA LYS A 80 -14.78 11.13 23.91
C LYS A 80 -14.85 11.42 25.41
N GLY A 81 -15.09 12.68 25.79
CA GLY A 81 -15.27 13.12 27.17
C GLY A 81 -13.98 13.55 27.86
N LYS A 82 -14.14 14.27 28.96
CA LYS A 82 -13.07 14.93 29.70
C LYS A 82 -11.94 13.97 30.11
N GLU A 83 -12.26 12.83 30.67
CA GLU A 83 -11.26 11.86 31.15
C GLU A 83 -10.36 11.35 30.03
N LYS A 84 -10.96 11.01 28.87
CA LYS A 84 -10.20 10.55 27.70
C LYS A 84 -9.35 11.65 27.09
N LEU A 85 -9.87 12.88 27.04
CA LEU A 85 -9.11 14.03 26.58
C LEU A 85 -7.93 14.33 27.51
N GLU A 86 -8.15 14.35 28.84
CA GLU A 86 -7.06 14.56 29.80
C GLU A 86 -6.00 13.47 29.72
N ARG A 87 -6.42 12.22 29.51
CA ARG A 87 -5.50 11.10 29.27
C ARG A 87 -4.70 11.33 27.97
N PHE A 88 -5.36 11.74 26.87
CA PHE A 88 -4.69 12.12 25.63
C PHE A 88 -3.67 13.23 25.86
N LEU A 89 -4.04 14.31 26.51
CA LEU A 89 -3.14 15.45 26.79
C LEU A 89 -1.95 15.07 27.73
N LYS A 90 -2.13 14.09 28.61
CA LYS A 90 -1.06 13.58 29.48
C LYS A 90 -0.11 12.61 28.77
N VAL A 91 -0.54 11.95 27.71
CA VAL A 91 0.34 11.08 26.92
C VAL A 91 1.42 11.93 26.27
N ASN A 92 2.67 11.56 26.44
CA ASN A 92 3.76 12.22 25.72
C ASN A 92 3.89 11.57 24.33
N TYR A 93 3.25 12.19 23.33
CA TYR A 93 3.22 11.69 21.95
C TYR A 93 4.57 11.75 21.24
N ASP A 94 5.53 12.56 21.73
CA ASP A 94 6.91 12.51 21.25
C ASP A 94 7.57 11.13 21.45
N LYS A 95 6.90 10.25 22.22
CA LYS A 95 7.33 8.86 22.49
C LYS A 95 6.58 7.81 21.69
N TYR A 96 5.72 8.21 20.75
CA TYR A 96 4.92 7.29 19.97
C TYR A 96 4.98 7.66 18.49
N PHE A 97 5.10 6.66 17.66
CA PHE A 97 4.87 6.75 16.22
C PHE A 97 3.51 6.13 15.91
N PHE A 98 2.67 6.86 15.17
CA PHE A 98 1.33 6.42 14.79
C PHE A 98 1.25 6.19 13.29
N LYS A 99 0.62 5.10 12.90
CA LYS A 99 0.16 4.89 11.53
C LYS A 99 -1.36 4.67 11.54
N ASP A 100 -2.07 5.56 10.86
CA ASP A 100 -3.51 5.47 10.63
C ASP A 100 -3.78 4.71 9.33
N PHE A 101 -4.56 3.63 9.43
CA PHE A 101 -4.99 2.81 8.30
C PHE A 101 -6.47 3.02 7.96
N SER A 102 -7.06 4.16 8.29
CA SER A 102 -8.49 4.46 8.09
C SER A 102 -9.49 3.55 8.83
N LYS A 103 -9.16 2.29 9.01
CA LYS A 103 -9.97 1.29 9.73
C LYS A 103 -9.47 0.99 11.14
N PHE A 104 -8.18 1.14 11.37
CA PHE A 104 -7.50 0.91 12.65
C PHE A 104 -6.16 1.67 12.67
N ASN A 105 -5.60 1.85 13.86
CA ASN A 105 -4.32 2.51 14.05
C ASN A 105 -3.33 1.56 14.69
N ILE A 106 -2.07 1.66 14.31
CA ILE A 106 -0.95 1.03 15.01
C ILE A 106 -0.13 2.10 15.72
N GLU A 107 0.32 1.80 16.93
CA GLU A 107 1.09 2.67 17.78
C GLU A 107 2.39 1.97 18.20
N TYR A 108 3.53 2.59 17.92
CA TYR A 108 4.85 2.10 18.33
C TYR A 108 5.42 3.01 19.41
N ARG A 109 5.89 2.43 20.52
CA ARG A 109 6.52 3.20 21.59
C ARG A 109 7.94 3.59 21.23
N ILE A 110 8.20 4.88 21.11
CA ILE A 110 9.48 5.46 20.72
C ILE A 110 10.30 5.85 21.94
N LYS A 111 11.60 5.57 21.89
CA LYS A 111 12.59 6.09 22.85
C LYS A 111 13.21 7.38 22.33
N GLU A 112 13.53 7.41 21.03
CA GLU A 112 14.30 8.47 20.41
C GLU A 112 14.09 8.48 18.90
N LYS A 113 14.08 9.67 18.27
CA LYS A 113 14.21 9.84 16.83
C LYS A 113 15.70 9.96 16.51
N LEU A 114 16.23 9.02 15.76
CA LEU A 114 17.66 8.94 15.43
C LEU A 114 18.01 9.62 14.11
N TYR A 115 17.07 9.67 13.18
CA TYR A 115 17.25 10.23 11.84
C TYR A 115 15.95 10.82 11.31
N ASP A 116 16.05 11.94 10.61
CA ASP A 116 14.89 12.66 10.03
C ASP A 116 15.38 13.52 8.86
N THR A 117 15.26 12.99 7.65
CA THR A 117 15.79 13.68 6.46
C THR A 117 14.83 13.50 5.28
N LYS A 118 14.50 14.60 4.64
CA LYS A 118 13.72 14.59 3.40
C LYS A 118 14.66 14.50 2.22
N SER A 119 14.54 13.41 1.46
CA SER A 119 15.22 13.25 0.17
C SER A 119 14.43 13.96 -0.94
N PRO A 120 14.94 14.01 -2.18
CA PRO A 120 14.15 14.45 -3.33
C PRO A 120 12.89 13.60 -3.59
N TYR A 121 12.81 12.41 -3.03
CA TYR A 121 11.76 11.43 -3.31
C TYR A 121 10.79 11.25 -2.15
N GLN A 122 11.29 11.22 -0.89
CA GLN A 122 10.53 10.77 0.26
C GLN A 122 11.10 11.29 1.59
N LEU A 123 10.32 11.23 2.65
CA LEU A 123 10.78 11.51 4.01
C LEU A 123 11.31 10.21 4.65
N VAL A 124 12.59 10.20 5.00
CA VAL A 124 13.28 9.04 5.62
C VAL A 124 13.53 9.32 7.08
N GLN A 125 12.99 8.47 7.95
CA GLN A 125 13.10 8.60 9.39
C GLN A 125 13.57 7.29 10.03
N VAL A 126 14.37 7.40 11.09
CA VAL A 126 14.73 6.26 11.94
C VAL A 126 14.38 6.56 13.37
N PHE A 127 13.61 5.67 13.97
CA PHE A 127 13.23 5.74 15.38
C PHE A 127 13.82 4.58 16.17
N LYS A 128 14.32 4.86 17.37
CA LYS A 128 14.63 3.83 18.35
C LYS A 128 13.36 3.49 19.12
N THR A 129 12.83 2.31 18.92
CA THR A 129 11.62 1.85 19.64
C THR A 129 11.97 1.27 21.01
N LYS A 130 10.96 1.00 21.83
CA LYS A 130 11.16 0.33 23.13
C LYS A 130 11.35 -1.17 22.97
N GLU A 131 10.58 -1.80 22.07
CA GLU A 131 10.46 -3.25 21.98
C GLU A 131 11.10 -3.86 20.75
N PHE A 132 11.21 -3.09 19.62
CA PHE A 132 11.54 -3.64 18.31
C PHE A 132 12.93 -3.22 17.79
N GLY A 133 13.75 -2.59 18.62
CA GLY A 133 15.04 -2.03 18.18
C GLY A 133 14.84 -0.76 17.34
N ASN A 134 15.73 -0.51 16.40
CA ASN A 134 15.58 0.59 15.46
C ASN A 134 14.50 0.26 14.41
N MET A 135 13.74 1.28 14.03
CA MET A 135 12.63 1.20 13.07
C MET A 135 12.87 2.21 11.95
N LEU A 136 12.91 1.74 10.71
CA LEU A 136 12.95 2.58 9.51
C LEU A 136 11.53 2.92 9.08
N VAL A 137 11.30 4.20 8.84
CA VAL A 137 10.02 4.73 8.37
C VAL A 137 10.26 5.58 7.13
N ILE A 138 9.47 5.36 6.08
CA ILE A 138 9.50 6.14 4.84
C ILE A 138 8.09 6.65 4.57
N ASP A 139 7.94 7.96 4.40
CA ASP A 139 6.65 8.63 4.16
C ASP A 139 5.55 8.15 5.13
N ASN A 140 5.88 8.07 6.41
CA ASN A 140 5.00 7.59 7.48
C ASN A 140 4.59 6.11 7.38
N ASP A 141 5.30 5.30 6.58
CA ASP A 141 5.13 3.85 6.51
C ASP A 141 6.32 3.12 7.12
N VAL A 142 6.04 2.18 8.05
CA VAL A 142 7.07 1.34 8.66
C VAL A 142 7.59 0.36 7.62
N GLN A 143 8.87 0.48 7.28
CA GLN A 143 9.54 -0.38 6.31
C GLN A 143 10.15 -1.62 6.94
N LEU A 144 10.71 -1.47 8.13
CA LEU A 144 11.30 -2.57 8.91
C LEU A 144 11.55 -2.18 10.37
N THR A 145 11.74 -3.20 11.20
CA THR A 145 12.35 -3.08 12.53
C THR A 145 13.46 -4.12 12.69
N GLU A 146 14.44 -3.84 13.57
CA GLU A 146 15.52 -4.81 13.84
C GLU A 146 14.99 -6.15 14.40
N ALA A 147 13.83 -6.14 15.03
CA ALA A 147 13.26 -7.34 15.66
C ALA A 147 12.77 -8.37 14.65
N ASP A 148 12.24 -7.96 13.49
CA ASP A 148 11.57 -8.85 12.55
C ASP A 148 11.94 -8.66 11.08
N GLU A 149 12.91 -7.81 10.74
CA GLU A 149 13.39 -7.61 9.37
C GLU A 149 13.80 -8.93 8.70
N LYS A 150 14.31 -9.88 9.48
CA LYS A 150 14.74 -11.19 8.97
C LYS A 150 13.61 -12.02 8.41
N ASN A 151 12.41 -11.86 8.95
CA ASN A 151 11.24 -12.55 8.41
C ASN A 151 11.03 -12.17 6.94
N TYR A 152 11.08 -10.88 6.67
CA TYR A 152 10.91 -10.34 5.32
C TYR A 152 12.09 -10.71 4.42
N HIS A 153 13.31 -10.34 4.81
CA HIS A 153 14.50 -10.47 3.96
C HIS A 153 14.90 -11.92 3.68
N GLU A 154 14.75 -12.81 4.67
CA GLU A 154 15.01 -14.22 4.46
C GLU A 154 13.99 -14.83 3.48
N MET A 155 12.73 -14.42 3.53
CA MET A 155 11.71 -14.98 2.63
C MET A 155 11.84 -14.45 1.20
N ILE A 156 12.00 -13.14 1.01
CA ILE A 156 12.11 -12.57 -0.36
C ILE A 156 13.37 -13.08 -1.08
N ALA A 157 14.43 -13.39 -0.35
CA ALA A 157 15.69 -13.88 -0.92
C ALA A 157 15.73 -15.41 -1.04
N HIS A 158 15.51 -16.14 0.07
CA HIS A 158 15.78 -17.58 0.09
C HIS A 158 14.69 -18.42 -0.60
N VAL A 159 13.44 -17.95 -0.63
CA VAL A 159 12.38 -18.69 -1.33
C VAL A 159 12.70 -18.80 -2.83
N PRO A 160 12.93 -17.72 -3.59
CA PRO A 160 13.30 -17.85 -4.99
C PRO A 160 14.67 -18.52 -5.20
N LEU A 161 15.67 -18.26 -4.34
CA LEU A 161 17.02 -18.82 -4.47
C LEU A 161 17.10 -20.32 -4.22
N ALA A 162 16.10 -20.92 -3.56
CA ALA A 162 16.04 -22.37 -3.34
C ALA A 162 15.90 -23.19 -4.65
N TYR A 163 15.46 -22.56 -5.73
CA TYR A 163 15.28 -23.22 -7.04
C TYR A 163 16.56 -23.17 -7.90
N PHE A 164 17.63 -22.56 -7.41
CA PHE A 164 18.89 -22.42 -8.15
C PHE A 164 20.05 -23.16 -7.45
N ASN A 165 20.56 -24.20 -8.10
CA ASN A 165 21.71 -24.96 -7.65
C ASN A 165 22.97 -24.72 -8.50
N THR A 166 22.88 -23.90 -9.54
CA THR A 166 23.96 -23.50 -10.43
C THR A 166 24.41 -22.07 -10.13
N LYS A 167 25.51 -21.62 -10.76
CA LYS A 167 25.94 -20.20 -10.71
C LYS A 167 24.88 -19.30 -11.32
N ILE A 168 24.55 -18.22 -10.64
CA ILE A 168 23.51 -17.26 -11.04
C ILE A 168 23.92 -15.81 -10.82
N ARG A 169 23.27 -14.94 -11.58
CA ARG A 169 23.33 -13.48 -11.46
C ARG A 169 21.99 -12.95 -10.98
N VAL A 170 22.03 -12.08 -9.99
CA VAL A 170 20.84 -11.51 -9.35
C VAL A 170 20.82 -10.00 -9.55
N LEU A 171 19.64 -9.47 -9.89
CA LEU A 171 19.35 -8.03 -9.84
C LEU A 171 18.37 -7.78 -8.72
N ILE A 172 18.61 -6.77 -7.90
CA ILE A 172 17.67 -6.23 -6.92
C ILE A 172 17.30 -4.83 -7.35
N VAL A 173 16.01 -4.54 -7.51
CA VAL A 173 15.47 -3.22 -7.78
C VAL A 173 14.80 -2.72 -6.50
N GLY A 174 15.33 -1.64 -5.92
CA GLY A 174 15.06 -1.22 -4.56
C GLY A 174 15.99 -1.89 -3.55
N GLY A 175 15.51 -2.14 -2.34
CA GLY A 175 16.27 -2.81 -1.28
C GLY A 175 17.28 -1.90 -0.58
N GLY A 176 17.05 -0.58 -0.57
CA GLY A 176 17.97 0.43 -0.02
C GLY A 176 18.34 0.26 1.45
N ASP A 177 17.63 -0.60 2.20
CA ASP A 177 18.02 -1.01 3.56
C ASP A 177 19.17 -2.04 3.58
N GLY A 178 19.43 -2.75 2.47
CA GLY A 178 20.51 -3.72 2.32
C GLY A 178 20.20 -5.13 2.84
N GLY A 179 19.05 -5.36 3.46
CA GLY A 179 18.69 -6.65 4.04
C GLY A 179 18.52 -7.75 2.99
N THR A 180 17.82 -7.47 1.91
CA THR A 180 17.64 -8.41 0.79
C THR A 180 18.99 -8.76 0.14
N ALA A 181 19.85 -7.78 -0.11
CA ALA A 181 21.19 -8.02 -0.66
C ALA A 181 22.05 -8.85 0.27
N ARG A 182 21.99 -8.61 1.59
CA ARG A 182 22.67 -9.43 2.60
C ARG A 182 22.26 -10.90 2.49
N GLU A 183 20.97 -11.19 2.39
CA GLU A 183 20.48 -12.56 2.32
C GLU A 183 20.83 -13.23 0.97
N VAL A 184 20.76 -12.51 -0.13
CA VAL A 184 21.17 -13.00 -1.46
C VAL A 184 22.66 -13.39 -1.46
N LEU A 185 23.52 -12.57 -0.87
CA LEU A 185 24.98 -12.77 -0.88
C LEU A 185 25.45 -13.91 0.03
N LYS A 186 24.62 -14.41 0.95
CA LYS A 186 24.90 -15.66 1.68
C LYS A 186 25.03 -16.86 0.72
N HIS A 187 24.37 -16.82 -0.42
CA HIS A 187 24.43 -17.86 -1.43
C HIS A 187 25.71 -17.75 -2.28
N LYS A 188 26.68 -18.63 -2.07
CA LYS A 188 27.96 -18.61 -2.82
C LYS A 188 27.83 -18.91 -4.32
N ASN A 189 26.71 -19.51 -4.73
CA ASN A 189 26.40 -19.68 -6.15
C ASN A 189 25.91 -18.40 -6.82
N VAL A 190 25.58 -17.35 -6.08
CA VAL A 190 25.37 -16.00 -6.63
C VAL A 190 26.74 -15.43 -6.97
N ILE A 191 27.05 -15.36 -8.26
CA ILE A 191 28.34 -14.86 -8.76
C ILE A 191 28.35 -13.35 -9.00
N LYS A 192 27.16 -12.74 -9.09
CA LYS A 192 26.99 -11.30 -9.22
C LYS A 192 25.64 -10.92 -8.61
N CYS A 193 25.62 -9.86 -7.83
CA CYS A 193 24.44 -9.23 -7.26
C CYS A 193 24.52 -7.72 -7.55
N ASP A 194 23.77 -7.28 -8.54
CA ASP A 194 23.58 -5.86 -8.83
C ASP A 194 22.34 -5.38 -8.04
N MET A 195 22.47 -4.27 -7.37
CA MET A 195 21.36 -3.62 -6.65
C MET A 195 21.25 -2.17 -7.11
N ILE A 196 20.04 -1.73 -7.43
CA ILE A 196 19.77 -0.35 -7.79
C ILE A 196 18.66 0.21 -6.93
N ASP A 197 18.96 1.29 -6.22
CA ASP A 197 17.99 2.05 -5.43
C ASP A 197 18.02 3.52 -5.82
N ILE A 198 16.85 4.14 -5.84
CA ILE A 198 16.71 5.52 -6.27
C ILE A 198 17.20 6.51 -5.22
N ASP A 199 17.14 6.12 -3.93
CA ASP A 199 17.30 7.03 -2.81
C ASP A 199 18.55 6.73 -1.97
N SER A 200 19.60 7.51 -2.19
CA SER A 200 20.84 7.42 -1.42
C SER A 200 20.64 7.74 0.09
N ILE A 201 19.59 8.49 0.45
CA ILE A 201 19.28 8.83 1.85
C ILE A 201 18.80 7.59 2.62
N VAL A 202 18.05 6.69 1.97
CA VAL A 202 17.68 5.40 2.58
C VAL A 202 18.89 4.56 2.87
N ILE A 203 19.83 4.49 1.92
CA ILE A 203 21.09 3.73 2.07
C ILE A 203 21.97 4.32 3.18
N GLU A 204 22.06 5.65 3.27
CA GLU A 204 22.77 6.34 4.34
C GLU A 204 22.15 6.04 5.71
N ALA A 205 20.82 6.18 5.83
CA ALA A 205 20.10 5.87 7.06
C ALA A 205 20.31 4.40 7.48
N ALA A 206 20.22 3.46 6.53
CA ALA A 206 20.42 2.05 6.77
C ALA A 206 21.87 1.74 7.23
N SER A 207 22.87 2.21 6.49
CA SER A 207 24.27 1.97 6.81
C SER A 207 24.69 2.58 8.15
N THR A 208 24.06 3.68 8.57
CA THR A 208 24.37 4.38 9.81
C THR A 208 23.69 3.75 11.02
N HIS A 209 22.40 3.41 10.91
CA HIS A 209 21.57 3.06 12.06
C HIS A 209 21.23 1.57 12.16
N PHE A 210 21.49 0.76 11.12
CA PHE A 210 21.20 -0.67 11.09
C PHE A 210 22.46 -1.51 10.77
N LYS A 211 23.54 -1.23 11.49
CA LYS A 211 24.87 -1.80 11.24
C LYS A 211 24.94 -3.33 11.29
N ASP A 212 24.04 -3.96 12.03
CA ASP A 212 24.04 -5.42 12.20
C ASP A 212 23.48 -6.14 10.96
N PHE A 213 22.65 -5.50 10.17
CA PHE A 213 22.11 -6.11 8.95
C PHE A 213 22.45 -5.39 7.65
N ALA A 214 22.61 -4.07 7.63
CA ALA A 214 23.04 -3.31 6.45
C ALA A 214 24.55 -3.50 6.13
N THR A 215 25.08 -4.69 6.42
CA THR A 215 26.51 -5.02 6.33
C THR A 215 27.07 -4.95 4.92
N VAL A 216 26.19 -5.05 3.91
CA VAL A 216 26.58 -4.97 2.49
C VAL A 216 27.16 -3.60 2.12
N PHE A 217 26.72 -2.53 2.80
CA PHE A 217 27.21 -1.18 2.56
C PHE A 217 28.50 -0.89 3.32
N ASN A 218 28.65 -1.46 4.52
CA ASN A 218 29.75 -1.15 5.43
C ASN A 218 31.00 -2.02 5.19
N HIS A 219 30.85 -3.15 4.51
CA HIS A 219 31.93 -4.10 4.26
C HIS A 219 31.92 -4.63 2.81
N PRO A 220 32.08 -3.78 1.79
CA PRO A 220 32.02 -4.20 0.39
C PRO A 220 33.04 -5.29 0.04
N THR A 221 34.18 -5.35 0.73
CA THR A 221 35.21 -6.39 0.55
C THR A 221 34.83 -7.78 1.07
N LYS A 222 33.86 -7.89 1.98
CA LYS A 222 33.40 -9.20 2.49
C LYS A 222 32.62 -10.02 1.46
N HIS A 223 32.23 -9.42 0.35
CA HIS A 223 31.40 -10.06 -0.66
C HIS A 223 32.19 -10.49 -1.92
N ASP A 224 33.52 -10.57 -1.82
CA ASP A 224 34.41 -11.08 -2.87
C ASP A 224 34.20 -10.38 -4.24
N GLY A 225 33.85 -9.09 -4.22
CA GLY A 225 33.56 -8.32 -5.44
C GLY A 225 32.26 -8.69 -6.16
N ARG A 226 31.42 -9.53 -5.56
CA ARG A 226 30.15 -9.95 -6.18
C ARG A 226 29.03 -8.92 -6.09
N PHE A 227 29.10 -8.00 -5.15
CA PHE A 227 28.08 -6.97 -4.92
C PHE A 227 28.42 -5.67 -5.64
N ASN A 228 27.44 -5.11 -6.32
CA ASN A 228 27.53 -3.82 -7.00
C ASN A 228 26.28 -2.99 -6.69
N LEU A 229 26.48 -1.84 -6.04
CA LEU A 229 25.43 -0.89 -5.70
C LEU A 229 25.41 0.25 -6.72
N MET A 230 24.23 0.56 -7.21
CA MET A 230 23.96 1.68 -8.11
C MET A 230 22.88 2.58 -7.51
N ILE A 231 23.11 3.89 -7.53
CA ILE A 231 22.09 4.87 -7.16
C ILE A 231 21.42 5.36 -8.44
N GLY A 232 20.12 5.15 -8.55
CA GLY A 232 19.36 5.57 -9.72
C GLY A 232 17.98 4.94 -9.85
N ASP A 233 17.28 5.34 -10.89
CA ASP A 233 15.96 4.85 -11.23
C ASP A 233 16.02 3.42 -11.78
N GLY A 234 15.41 2.47 -11.03
CA GLY A 234 15.35 1.06 -11.40
C GLY A 234 14.59 0.79 -12.69
N CYS A 235 13.52 1.58 -12.98
CA CYS A 235 12.79 1.49 -14.23
C CYS A 235 13.65 1.88 -15.43
N LYS A 236 14.35 2.99 -15.31
CA LYS A 236 15.28 3.45 -16.35
C LYS A 236 16.38 2.43 -16.57
N TYR A 237 16.96 1.91 -15.49
CA TYR A 237 18.00 0.88 -15.58
C TYR A 237 17.54 -0.36 -16.34
N VAL A 238 16.36 -0.90 -16.01
CA VAL A 238 15.79 -2.08 -16.66
C VAL A 238 15.47 -1.79 -18.13
N ASN A 239 14.93 -0.61 -18.44
CA ASN A 239 14.59 -0.22 -19.80
C ASN A 239 15.82 -0.05 -20.70
N GLU A 240 16.92 0.47 -20.17
CA GLU A 240 18.16 0.73 -20.90
C GLU A 240 19.14 -0.46 -20.85
N TYR A 241 18.82 -1.51 -20.08
CA TYR A 241 19.71 -2.67 -19.93
C TYR A 241 19.77 -3.50 -21.21
N ASN A 242 20.98 -3.74 -21.70
CA ASN A 242 21.22 -4.65 -22.83
C ASN A 242 21.89 -5.94 -22.36
N PRO A 243 21.16 -7.08 -22.33
CA PRO A 243 21.68 -8.35 -21.85
C PRO A 243 22.71 -8.96 -22.79
N ASP A 244 22.69 -8.65 -24.08
CA ASP A 244 23.67 -9.17 -25.06
C ASP A 244 25.07 -8.61 -24.79
N ILE A 245 25.15 -7.40 -24.21
CA ILE A 245 26.42 -6.75 -23.83
C ILE A 245 26.79 -7.09 -22.38
N LYS A 246 25.81 -7.00 -21.45
CA LYS A 246 26.03 -7.09 -19.99
C LYS A 246 25.76 -8.47 -19.40
N GLY A 247 25.12 -9.36 -20.19
CA GLY A 247 24.65 -10.71 -19.78
C GLY A 247 23.30 -10.66 -19.08
N TYR A 248 22.62 -11.81 -19.05
CA TYR A 248 21.28 -11.96 -18.46
C TYR A 248 21.34 -12.14 -16.94
N TYR A 249 20.24 -11.75 -16.27
CA TYR A 249 19.99 -12.10 -14.87
C TYR A 249 19.18 -13.39 -14.78
N ASP A 250 19.50 -14.28 -13.84
CA ASP A 250 18.75 -15.50 -13.60
C ASP A 250 17.59 -15.27 -12.63
N LEU A 251 17.78 -14.37 -11.67
CA LEU A 251 16.80 -13.92 -10.72
C LEU A 251 16.76 -12.39 -10.67
N VAL A 252 15.55 -11.83 -10.72
CA VAL A 252 15.31 -10.43 -10.39
C VAL A 252 14.42 -10.34 -9.17
N ILE A 253 14.79 -9.53 -8.19
CA ILE A 253 14.00 -9.24 -6.99
C ILE A 253 13.57 -7.79 -7.06
N ILE A 254 12.27 -7.53 -7.04
CA ILE A 254 11.70 -6.19 -6.94
C ILE A 254 11.34 -5.98 -5.47
N ASP A 255 12.15 -5.20 -4.80
CA ASP A 255 12.07 -4.89 -3.37
C ASP A 255 11.94 -3.38 -3.18
N SER A 256 10.84 -2.85 -3.68
CA SER A 256 10.53 -1.41 -3.67
C SER A 256 9.42 -1.09 -2.68
N THR A 257 9.31 0.18 -2.32
CA THR A 257 8.17 0.72 -1.58
C THR A 257 6.86 0.56 -2.36
N ASP A 258 5.74 0.77 -1.67
CA ASP A 258 4.38 0.47 -2.11
C ASP A 258 3.98 0.96 -3.51
N PHE A 259 2.96 0.29 -4.07
CA PHE A 259 2.37 0.43 -5.40
C PHE A 259 2.10 1.87 -5.86
N ASN A 260 1.76 2.76 -4.95
CA ASN A 260 1.37 4.14 -5.28
C ASN A 260 2.56 5.06 -5.60
N GLN A 261 3.76 4.71 -5.17
CA GLN A 261 4.97 5.54 -5.35
C GLN A 261 5.81 5.09 -6.55
N SER A 262 5.60 3.88 -7.05
CA SER A 262 6.44 3.23 -8.07
C SER A 262 5.63 2.72 -9.26
N VAL A 263 4.75 3.55 -9.83
CA VAL A 263 3.80 3.19 -10.91
C VAL A 263 4.49 2.49 -12.11
N CYS A 264 5.70 2.90 -12.44
CA CYS A 264 6.47 2.28 -13.53
C CYS A 264 6.78 0.80 -13.26
N LEU A 265 7.14 0.43 -12.02
CA LEU A 265 7.50 -0.96 -11.65
C LEU A 265 6.33 -1.95 -11.82
N PHE A 266 5.14 -1.44 -12.06
CA PHE A 266 3.91 -2.23 -12.26
C PHE A 266 3.30 -2.06 -13.66
N SER A 267 4.03 -1.39 -14.58
CA SER A 267 3.59 -1.22 -15.95
C SER A 267 3.81 -2.48 -16.80
N ASN A 268 3.01 -2.65 -17.85
CA ASN A 268 3.18 -3.74 -18.80
C ASN A 268 4.56 -3.70 -19.46
N GLU A 269 5.02 -2.50 -19.82
CA GLU A 269 6.32 -2.28 -20.45
C GLU A 269 7.46 -2.76 -19.55
N PHE A 270 7.39 -2.46 -18.26
CA PHE A 270 8.40 -2.90 -17.30
C PHE A 270 8.46 -4.42 -17.20
N TYR A 271 7.30 -5.11 -17.13
CA TYR A 271 7.26 -6.56 -17.10
C TYR A 271 7.81 -7.21 -18.38
N GLU A 272 7.52 -6.64 -19.56
CA GLU A 272 8.12 -7.11 -20.82
C GLU A 272 9.64 -6.92 -20.82
N ARG A 273 10.12 -5.78 -20.32
CA ARG A 273 11.58 -5.55 -20.21
C ARG A 273 12.25 -6.51 -19.21
N LEU A 274 11.60 -6.81 -18.07
CA LEU A 274 12.10 -7.80 -17.13
C LEU A 274 12.25 -9.19 -17.79
N LYS A 275 11.33 -9.60 -18.64
CA LYS A 275 11.46 -10.84 -19.41
C LYS A 275 12.66 -10.83 -20.36
N MET A 276 12.92 -9.69 -20.98
CA MET A 276 14.03 -9.54 -21.93
C MET A 276 15.41 -9.56 -21.27
N ILE A 277 15.53 -9.03 -20.05
CA ILE A 277 16.81 -9.01 -19.32
C ILE A 277 17.09 -10.27 -18.52
N THR A 278 16.10 -11.17 -18.41
CA THR A 278 16.27 -12.44 -17.68
C THR A 278 16.68 -13.57 -18.58
N THR A 279 17.46 -14.54 -18.04
CA THR A 279 18.00 -15.68 -18.77
C THR A 279 16.88 -16.48 -19.46
N PRO A 280 16.92 -16.62 -20.80
CA PRO A 280 15.97 -17.46 -21.50
C PRO A 280 15.95 -18.89 -20.95
N GLY A 281 14.77 -19.40 -20.60
CA GLY A 281 14.59 -20.78 -20.12
C GLY A 281 14.94 -21.04 -18.65
N LYS A 282 15.42 -20.04 -17.89
CA LYS A 282 15.70 -20.16 -16.43
C LYS A 282 15.37 -18.91 -15.65
N ASN A 283 14.42 -18.14 -16.10
CA ASN A 283 14.08 -16.88 -15.47
C ASN A 283 13.16 -17.05 -14.26
N MET A 284 13.42 -16.25 -13.25
CA MET A 284 12.51 -16.06 -12.12
C MET A 284 12.53 -14.59 -11.69
N ILE A 285 11.37 -14.05 -11.38
CA ILE A 285 11.23 -12.72 -10.83
C ILE A 285 10.41 -12.83 -9.55
N CYS A 286 10.90 -12.24 -8.47
CA CYS A 286 10.21 -12.18 -7.18
C CYS A 286 9.83 -10.73 -6.89
N PHE A 287 8.56 -10.49 -6.64
CA PHE A 287 8.01 -9.18 -6.34
C PHE A 287 7.60 -9.09 -4.88
N ASN A 288 7.88 -7.95 -4.27
CA ASN A 288 7.11 -7.47 -3.15
C ASN A 288 5.65 -7.28 -3.61
N ALA A 289 4.69 -7.84 -2.88
CA ALA A 289 3.30 -7.91 -3.29
C ALA A 289 2.32 -7.35 -2.24
N ASP A 290 2.84 -6.56 -1.31
CA ASP A 290 2.07 -5.80 -0.33
C ASP A 290 1.27 -6.64 0.70
N ASN A 291 0.46 -5.97 1.52
CA ASN A 291 -0.34 -6.61 2.56
C ASN A 291 -1.62 -7.23 1.98
N ILE A 292 -1.64 -8.56 1.99
CA ILE A 292 -2.71 -9.35 1.37
C ILE A 292 -4.10 -9.18 2.01
N ASN A 293 -4.18 -8.64 3.22
CA ASN A 293 -5.45 -8.43 3.90
C ASN A 293 -6.03 -7.02 3.71
N TRP A 294 -5.16 -6.03 3.48
CA TRP A 294 -5.57 -4.63 3.47
C TRP A 294 -5.52 -4.03 2.07
N ASN A 295 -4.58 -4.48 1.23
CA ASN A 295 -4.35 -3.98 -0.13
C ASN A 295 -4.70 -5.03 -1.19
N GLU A 296 -5.74 -5.82 -0.94
CA GLU A 296 -6.21 -6.91 -1.82
C GLU A 296 -6.37 -6.46 -3.28
N ARG A 297 -6.86 -5.24 -3.52
CA ARG A 297 -7.04 -4.70 -4.87
C ARG A 297 -5.73 -4.55 -5.63
N ASN A 298 -4.69 -4.00 -4.99
CA ASN A 298 -3.37 -3.84 -5.60
C ASN A 298 -2.77 -5.19 -6.00
N ILE A 299 -2.90 -6.19 -5.10
CA ILE A 299 -2.42 -7.56 -5.35
C ILE A 299 -3.17 -8.21 -6.50
N ILE A 300 -4.48 -8.02 -6.57
CA ILE A 300 -5.32 -8.53 -7.66
C ILE A 300 -4.89 -7.93 -9.00
N ASP A 301 -4.69 -6.63 -9.06
CA ASP A 301 -4.35 -5.95 -10.31
C ASP A 301 -2.93 -6.32 -10.77
N MET A 302 -1.97 -6.38 -9.85
CA MET A 302 -0.64 -6.93 -10.14
C MET A 302 -0.71 -8.38 -10.65
N TYR A 303 -1.48 -9.23 -9.97
CA TYR A 303 -1.65 -10.64 -10.35
C TYR A 303 -2.28 -10.79 -11.75
N LYS A 304 -3.26 -9.96 -12.11
CA LYS A 304 -3.86 -9.95 -13.45
C LYS A 304 -2.83 -9.64 -14.55
N ILE A 305 -1.99 -8.62 -14.32
CA ILE A 305 -0.93 -8.25 -15.26
C ILE A 305 0.06 -9.40 -15.38
N GLN A 306 0.55 -9.92 -14.27
CA GLN A 306 1.51 -11.02 -14.24
C GLN A 306 0.99 -12.28 -14.94
N LYS A 307 -0.31 -12.62 -14.74
CA LYS A 307 -0.95 -13.77 -15.39
C LYS A 307 -1.05 -13.67 -16.90
N LYS A 308 -1.10 -12.48 -17.46
CA LYS A 308 -1.05 -12.28 -18.92
C LYS A 308 0.33 -12.54 -19.49
N MET A 309 1.38 -12.31 -18.71
CA MET A 309 2.76 -12.28 -19.17
C MET A 309 3.58 -13.53 -18.81
N PHE A 310 3.23 -14.18 -17.71
CA PHE A 310 3.99 -15.32 -17.19
C PHE A 310 3.14 -16.57 -17.08
N LYS A 311 3.74 -17.70 -17.42
CA LYS A 311 3.08 -19.02 -17.33
C LYS A 311 2.77 -19.40 -15.89
N TYR A 312 3.69 -19.14 -14.97
CA TYR A 312 3.57 -19.45 -13.55
C TYR A 312 3.59 -18.15 -12.76
N VAL A 313 2.58 -17.96 -11.92
CA VAL A 313 2.42 -16.81 -11.02
C VAL A 313 1.99 -17.37 -9.67
N ASN A 314 2.87 -17.31 -8.69
CA ASN A 314 2.71 -17.97 -7.41
C ASN A 314 2.94 -16.96 -6.26
N PRO A 315 1.87 -16.38 -5.71
CA PRO A 315 1.98 -15.61 -4.49
C PRO A 315 2.33 -16.52 -3.31
N PHE A 316 3.14 -15.97 -2.39
CA PHE A 316 3.46 -16.61 -1.12
C PHE A 316 3.49 -15.58 -0.01
N THR A 317 3.38 -16.02 1.23
CA THR A 317 3.17 -15.15 2.38
C THR A 317 4.30 -15.22 3.39
N VAL A 318 4.42 -14.15 4.16
CA VAL A 318 5.35 -14.04 5.28
C VAL A 318 4.64 -13.36 6.45
N TYR A 319 5.00 -13.73 7.67
CA TYR A 319 4.55 -13.06 8.87
C TYR A 319 5.60 -12.06 9.36
N VAL A 320 5.28 -10.78 9.30
CA VAL A 320 6.10 -9.66 9.78
C VAL A 320 5.33 -8.95 10.90
N PRO A 321 5.60 -9.26 12.16
CA PRO A 321 4.81 -8.79 13.32
C PRO A 321 4.58 -7.29 13.38
N THR A 322 5.56 -6.50 12.95
CA THR A 322 5.47 -5.02 13.01
C THR A 322 4.76 -4.40 11.81
N PHE A 323 4.43 -5.17 10.79
CA PHE A 323 3.59 -4.68 9.70
C PHE A 323 2.11 -4.75 10.07
N ALA A 324 1.30 -3.90 9.44
CA ALA A 324 -0.14 -3.86 9.68
C ALA A 324 -0.80 -5.23 9.51
N GLY A 325 -1.31 -5.79 10.61
CA GLY A 325 -1.90 -7.13 10.63
C GLY A 325 -0.91 -8.28 10.47
N GLY A 326 0.39 -8.02 10.38
CA GLY A 326 1.46 -9.01 10.37
C GLY A 326 1.56 -9.91 9.14
N PHE A 327 0.59 -9.90 8.25
CA PHE A 327 0.49 -10.85 7.14
C PHE A 327 0.80 -10.16 5.81
N TYR A 328 2.03 -10.33 5.35
CA TYR A 328 2.55 -9.71 4.15
C TYR A 328 2.75 -10.74 3.04
N SER A 329 2.92 -10.31 1.80
CA SER A 329 3.02 -11.23 0.67
C SER A 329 4.08 -10.83 -0.34
N PHE A 330 4.54 -11.85 -1.06
CA PHE A 330 5.40 -11.77 -2.23
C PHE A 330 4.77 -12.54 -3.39
N CYS A 331 5.27 -12.33 -4.59
CA CYS A 331 4.84 -13.11 -5.75
C CYS A 331 6.05 -13.53 -6.59
N ILE A 332 6.18 -14.82 -6.85
CA ILE A 332 7.14 -15.36 -7.82
C ILE A 332 6.45 -15.56 -9.16
N VAL A 333 7.08 -15.02 -10.21
CA VAL A 333 6.66 -15.27 -11.59
C VAL A 333 7.79 -15.89 -12.40
N SER A 334 7.44 -16.82 -13.31
CA SER A 334 8.38 -17.48 -14.20
C SER A 334 7.66 -18.10 -15.40
N ASN A 335 8.37 -18.28 -16.50
CA ASN A 335 7.87 -19.05 -17.65
C ASN A 335 8.29 -20.54 -17.62
N THR A 336 9.25 -20.89 -16.76
CA THR A 336 9.88 -22.20 -16.75
C THR A 336 9.84 -22.90 -15.40
N ILE A 337 9.99 -22.15 -14.31
CA ILE A 337 10.03 -22.69 -12.95
C ILE A 337 8.67 -22.48 -12.29
N ASN A 338 7.99 -23.56 -11.92
CA ASN A 338 6.79 -23.49 -11.11
C ASN A 338 7.12 -23.86 -9.66
N PRO A 339 7.13 -22.91 -8.73
CA PRO A 339 7.42 -23.17 -7.31
C PRO A 339 6.58 -24.28 -6.67
N LEU A 340 5.33 -24.48 -7.15
CA LEU A 340 4.43 -25.48 -6.60
C LEU A 340 4.72 -26.90 -7.08
N ASN A 341 5.36 -27.05 -8.25
CA ASN A 341 5.60 -28.33 -8.89
C ASN A 341 7.08 -28.70 -9.02
N ASN A 342 7.97 -27.71 -8.91
CA ASN A 342 9.40 -27.96 -8.95
C ASN A 342 9.88 -28.46 -7.59
N ILE A 343 10.48 -29.65 -7.59
CA ILE A 343 11.02 -30.27 -6.38
C ILE A 343 12.33 -29.56 -6.01
N ILE A 344 12.37 -29.00 -4.81
CA ILE A 344 13.60 -28.50 -4.23
C ILE A 344 14.37 -29.68 -3.64
N ASP A 345 15.65 -29.80 -3.96
CA ASP A 345 16.54 -30.71 -3.24
C ASP A 345 16.82 -30.16 -1.84
N TRP A 346 15.97 -30.52 -0.89
CA TRP A 346 16.11 -30.08 0.49
C TRP A 346 17.34 -30.63 1.19
N LYS A 347 17.88 -31.74 0.73
CA LYS A 347 19.16 -32.24 1.25
C LYS A 347 20.28 -31.32 0.83
N TYR A 348 20.35 -30.96 -0.46
CA TYR A 348 21.30 -29.98 -0.97
C TYR A 348 21.14 -28.61 -0.28
N MET A 349 19.92 -28.13 -0.09
CA MET A 349 19.67 -26.85 0.60
C MET A 349 20.14 -26.87 2.06
N LYS A 350 19.88 -27.93 2.81
CA LYS A 350 20.36 -28.09 4.19
C LYS A 350 21.89 -28.12 4.27
N ASP A 351 22.52 -28.86 3.37
CA ASP A 351 23.99 -28.92 3.28
C ASP A 351 24.57 -27.57 2.88
N LYS A 352 23.94 -26.84 1.97
CA LYS A 352 24.31 -25.49 1.55
C LYS A 352 24.21 -24.49 2.70
N ILE A 353 23.08 -24.46 3.41
CA ILE A 353 22.85 -23.60 4.58
C ILE A 353 23.94 -23.82 5.63
N LYS A 354 24.26 -25.09 5.92
CA LYS A 354 25.30 -25.46 6.88
C LYS A 354 26.70 -25.08 6.40
N ARG A 355 27.06 -25.42 5.15
CA ARG A 355 28.38 -25.17 4.58
C ARG A 355 28.69 -23.68 4.44
N ASP A 356 27.69 -22.89 4.03
CA ASP A 356 27.84 -21.49 3.75
C ASP A 356 27.50 -20.60 4.97
N ASP A 357 27.25 -21.24 6.15
CA ASP A 357 26.98 -20.63 7.46
C ASP A 357 25.83 -19.58 7.42
N PHE A 358 24.70 -19.98 6.83
CA PHE A 358 23.50 -19.13 6.84
C PHE A 358 22.92 -19.06 8.25
N LYS A 359 23.13 -18.02 8.97
CA LYS A 359 22.52 -17.82 10.29
C LYS A 359 21.06 -17.39 10.15
N LEU A 360 20.21 -18.34 9.70
CA LEU A 360 18.78 -18.10 9.48
C LEU A 360 18.03 -18.08 10.82
N GLN A 361 17.08 -17.15 10.92
CA GLN A 361 16.23 -17.00 12.10
C GLN A 361 14.75 -17.31 11.80
N TYR A 362 14.34 -17.19 10.55
CA TYR A 362 12.96 -17.39 10.14
C TYR A 362 12.82 -18.50 9.08
N TYR A 363 13.61 -18.42 8.01
CA TYR A 363 13.47 -19.32 6.88
C TYR A 363 13.90 -20.75 7.20
N ASN A 364 13.05 -21.71 6.88
CA ASN A 364 13.32 -23.15 6.88
C ASN A 364 12.40 -23.87 5.88
N GLN A 365 12.61 -25.18 5.70
CA GLN A 365 11.81 -26.00 4.77
C GLN A 365 10.29 -25.92 5.05
N GLY A 366 9.89 -25.96 6.33
CA GLY A 366 8.47 -25.88 6.72
C GLY A 366 7.85 -24.53 6.36
N ILE A 367 8.53 -23.44 6.73
CA ILE A 367 8.11 -22.08 6.39
C ILE A 367 8.06 -21.86 4.88
N HIS A 368 9.10 -22.30 4.15
CA HIS A 368 9.10 -22.23 2.69
C HIS A 368 7.86 -22.90 2.09
N THR A 369 7.62 -24.14 2.45
CA THR A 369 6.51 -24.91 1.88
C THR A 369 5.16 -24.32 2.27
N SER A 370 4.98 -23.96 3.56
CA SER A 370 3.71 -23.43 4.05
C SER A 370 3.39 -22.05 3.51
N SER A 371 4.40 -21.24 3.13
CA SER A 371 4.20 -19.88 2.63
C SER A 371 3.34 -19.81 1.35
N PHE A 372 3.32 -20.87 0.55
CA PHE A 372 2.50 -20.98 -0.65
C PHE A 372 1.05 -21.43 -0.39
N TYR A 373 0.72 -21.85 0.83
CA TYR A 373 -0.65 -22.18 1.21
C TYR A 373 -1.40 -20.93 1.66
N LEU A 374 -2.10 -20.33 0.71
CA LEU A 374 -2.84 -19.10 0.96
C LEU A 374 -4.16 -19.38 1.69
N PRO A 375 -4.67 -18.44 2.51
CA PRO A 375 -6.00 -18.51 3.08
C PRO A 375 -7.08 -18.73 2.01
N ASN A 376 -8.12 -19.53 2.33
CA ASN A 376 -9.18 -19.84 1.37
C ASN A 376 -9.81 -18.61 0.71
N ARG A 377 -9.98 -17.52 1.46
CA ARG A 377 -10.47 -16.24 0.93
C ARG A 377 -9.59 -15.75 -0.23
N ILE A 378 -8.28 -15.68 0.00
CA ILE A 378 -7.31 -15.23 -1.02
C ILE A 378 -7.28 -16.19 -2.19
N HIS A 379 -7.33 -17.49 -1.91
CA HIS A 379 -7.39 -18.52 -2.95
C HIS A 379 -8.63 -18.37 -3.83
N GLN A 380 -9.78 -18.05 -3.24
CA GLN A 380 -11.02 -17.81 -3.99
C GLN A 380 -10.92 -16.54 -4.82
N THR A 381 -10.42 -15.45 -4.25
CA THR A 381 -10.22 -14.17 -4.96
C THR A 381 -9.29 -14.36 -6.17
N LEU A 382 -8.13 -15.02 -5.99
CA LEU A 382 -7.20 -15.27 -7.08
C LEU A 382 -7.71 -16.32 -8.09
N LYS A 383 -8.55 -17.25 -7.69
CA LYS A 383 -9.20 -18.23 -8.60
C LYS A 383 -10.23 -17.57 -9.50
N LEU A 384 -10.95 -16.55 -9.06
CA LEU A 384 -11.85 -15.77 -9.91
C LEU A 384 -11.12 -15.19 -11.12
N PHE A 385 -9.81 -14.94 -10.99
CA PHE A 385 -8.95 -14.50 -12.09
C PHE A 385 -8.19 -15.65 -12.79
N ARG A 386 -8.25 -16.89 -12.27
CA ARG A 386 -7.71 -18.10 -12.93
C ARG A 386 -8.67 -18.68 -13.97
N ASN A 387 -9.94 -18.42 -13.84
CA ASN A 387 -10.90 -18.82 -14.86
C ASN A 387 -10.73 -17.91 -16.07
N ASP A 388 -9.81 -18.29 -16.96
CA ASP A 388 -9.74 -17.87 -18.37
C ASP A 388 -10.99 -18.31 -19.17
N LYS A 389 -12.16 -18.32 -18.57
CA LYS A 389 -13.36 -18.09 -19.36
C LYS A 389 -13.22 -16.63 -19.79
N LYS A 390 -12.80 -16.43 -21.05
CA LYS A 390 -12.96 -15.15 -21.74
C LYS A 390 -14.33 -14.64 -21.31
N THR A 391 -14.33 -13.61 -20.47
CA THR A 391 -15.57 -12.89 -20.21
C THR A 391 -16.00 -12.41 -21.59
N LEU A 392 -17.11 -12.93 -22.08
CA LEU A 392 -17.64 -12.53 -23.40
C LEU A 392 -18.01 -11.05 -23.43
N GLY A 393 -18.02 -10.42 -22.24
CA GLY A 393 -18.26 -8.98 -22.05
C GLY A 393 -18.21 -8.57 -20.59
N HIS A 394 -18.23 -7.28 -20.37
CA HIS A 394 -18.39 -6.65 -19.06
C HIS A 394 -19.72 -5.92 -19.03
N HIS A 395 -20.49 -6.08 -17.95
CA HIS A 395 -21.67 -5.28 -17.69
C HIS A 395 -21.33 -4.20 -16.66
N TYR A 396 -21.43 -2.94 -17.05
CA TYR A 396 -21.22 -1.79 -16.19
C TYR A 396 -22.58 -1.24 -15.76
N MET A 397 -22.82 -1.11 -14.45
CA MET A 397 -23.95 -0.41 -13.89
C MET A 397 -23.45 0.90 -13.27
N ILE A 398 -24.06 2.01 -13.64
CA ILE A 398 -23.62 3.35 -13.25
C ILE A 398 -24.85 4.14 -12.82
N ASP A 399 -24.84 4.65 -11.59
CA ASP A 399 -25.82 5.60 -11.10
C ASP A 399 -25.24 7.02 -11.16
N ILE A 400 -25.91 7.92 -11.87
CA ILE A 400 -25.59 9.35 -11.90
C ILE A 400 -26.66 10.06 -11.08
N MET A 401 -26.22 10.76 -10.04
CA MET A 401 -27.08 11.41 -9.04
C MET A 401 -27.08 12.94 -9.22
N ASP A 402 -27.93 13.62 -8.48
CA ASP A 402 -28.07 15.08 -8.45
C ASP A 402 -28.46 15.73 -9.77
N ILE A 403 -29.24 15.00 -10.59
CA ILE A 403 -29.79 15.51 -11.85
C ILE A 403 -31.16 16.13 -11.57
N SER A 404 -31.42 17.29 -12.18
CA SER A 404 -32.70 17.97 -12.00
C SER A 404 -33.87 17.16 -12.54
N TYR A 405 -35.06 17.31 -11.91
CA TYR A 405 -36.30 16.67 -12.33
C TYR A 405 -36.61 16.91 -13.83
N HIS A 406 -36.45 18.16 -14.29
CA HIS A 406 -36.71 18.55 -15.67
C HIS A 406 -35.78 17.88 -16.67
N GLU A 407 -34.53 17.72 -16.36
CA GLU A 407 -33.56 17.02 -17.21
C GLU A 407 -33.87 15.52 -17.33
N LEU A 408 -34.34 14.89 -16.26
CA LEU A 408 -34.72 13.47 -16.25
C LEU A 408 -36.07 13.19 -16.93
N GLU A 409 -36.92 14.19 -17.11
CA GLU A 409 -38.17 14.12 -17.86
C GLU A 409 -38.00 14.55 -19.34
N ASP A 410 -36.85 15.10 -19.73
CA ASP A 410 -36.55 15.43 -21.14
C ASP A 410 -35.93 14.25 -21.87
N ILE A 411 -36.80 13.33 -22.34
CA ILE A 411 -36.36 12.12 -23.06
C ILE A 411 -35.57 12.46 -24.34
N ASN A 412 -35.80 13.63 -24.97
CA ASN A 412 -35.10 13.98 -26.20
C ASN A 412 -33.67 14.38 -25.92
N ASN A 413 -33.41 15.08 -24.80
CA ASN A 413 -32.06 15.39 -24.35
C ASN A 413 -31.33 14.13 -23.90
N ILE A 414 -31.98 13.26 -23.12
CA ILE A 414 -31.42 11.97 -22.71
C ILE A 414 -30.99 11.13 -23.92
N LYS A 415 -31.85 10.97 -24.91
CA LYS A 415 -31.54 10.26 -26.16
C LYS A 415 -30.32 10.84 -26.85
N LYS A 416 -30.24 12.16 -26.97
CA LYS A 416 -29.11 12.86 -27.60
C LYS A 416 -27.78 12.58 -26.85
N ILE A 417 -27.82 12.60 -25.53
CA ILE A 417 -26.66 12.30 -24.71
C ILE A 417 -26.22 10.83 -24.87
N MET A 418 -27.15 9.89 -24.77
CA MET A 418 -26.87 8.46 -24.92
C MET A 418 -26.33 8.11 -26.31
N GLU A 419 -26.93 8.66 -27.37
CA GLU A 419 -26.47 8.44 -28.74
C GLU A 419 -25.10 9.05 -29.01
N LYS A 420 -24.80 10.19 -28.37
CA LYS A 420 -23.45 10.77 -28.39
C LYS A 420 -22.44 9.88 -27.65
N ALA A 421 -22.80 9.34 -26.50
CA ALA A 421 -21.95 8.43 -25.75
C ALA A 421 -21.66 7.13 -26.53
N ILE A 422 -22.69 6.55 -27.17
CA ILE A 422 -22.58 5.38 -28.05
C ILE A 422 -21.61 5.66 -29.21
N SER A 423 -21.78 6.83 -29.86
CA SER A 423 -20.89 7.26 -30.95
C SER A 423 -19.45 7.46 -30.52
N ILE A 424 -19.21 8.09 -29.36
CA ILE A 424 -17.87 8.26 -28.79
C ILE A 424 -17.23 6.90 -28.47
N GLY A 425 -18.03 5.95 -28.01
CA GLY A 425 -17.61 4.56 -27.76
C GLY A 425 -17.34 3.76 -29.04
N GLY A 426 -17.53 4.33 -30.23
CA GLY A 426 -17.32 3.64 -31.51
C GLY A 426 -18.33 2.53 -31.80
N MET A 427 -19.52 2.55 -31.15
CA MET A 427 -20.52 1.50 -31.24
C MET A 427 -21.62 1.89 -32.27
N THR A 428 -22.24 0.87 -32.85
CA THR A 428 -23.25 1.02 -33.92
C THR A 428 -24.65 0.68 -33.42
N ILE A 429 -25.58 1.63 -33.48
CA ILE A 429 -26.99 1.41 -33.08
C ILE A 429 -27.69 0.59 -34.16
N ILE A 430 -28.24 -0.58 -33.80
CA ILE A 430 -29.10 -1.41 -34.66
C ILE A 430 -30.57 -1.03 -34.47
N ASP A 431 -31.02 -0.94 -33.21
CA ASP A 431 -32.39 -0.61 -32.86
C ASP A 431 -32.46 0.08 -31.51
N LYS A 432 -33.59 0.77 -31.23
CA LYS A 432 -33.79 1.45 -29.94
C LYS A 432 -35.26 1.46 -29.55
N LYS A 433 -35.53 1.27 -28.24
CA LYS A 433 -36.90 1.30 -27.72
C LYS A 433 -36.95 2.07 -26.41
N PHE A 434 -38.02 2.85 -26.21
CA PHE A 434 -38.21 3.67 -25.02
C PHE A 434 -39.64 3.51 -24.51
N HIS A 435 -39.77 3.60 -23.19
CA HIS A 435 -41.04 3.55 -22.49
C HIS A 435 -41.09 4.65 -21.44
N LYS A 436 -42.24 5.37 -21.41
CA LYS A 436 -42.51 6.35 -20.34
C LYS A 436 -43.34 5.69 -19.26
N PHE A 437 -42.89 5.83 -18.02
CA PHE A 437 -43.66 5.37 -16.86
C PHE A 437 -44.70 6.42 -16.44
N SER A 438 -45.77 5.98 -15.80
CA SER A 438 -46.74 6.86 -15.15
C SER A 438 -46.56 6.73 -13.62
N PRO A 439 -46.48 7.83 -12.86
CA PRO A 439 -46.65 9.22 -13.29
C PRO A 439 -45.43 9.87 -13.98
N GLN A 440 -44.22 9.30 -13.83
CA GLN A 440 -42.97 9.93 -14.27
C GLN A 440 -41.87 8.91 -14.57
N GLY A 441 -40.82 9.36 -15.25
CA GLY A 441 -39.63 8.58 -15.55
C GLY A 441 -39.71 7.83 -16.87
N TYR A 442 -38.51 7.42 -17.31
CA TYR A 442 -38.33 6.70 -18.58
C TYR A 442 -37.42 5.50 -18.39
N THR A 443 -37.64 4.49 -19.22
CA THR A 443 -36.63 3.48 -19.51
C THR A 443 -36.31 3.49 -21.00
N GLY A 444 -35.07 3.27 -21.33
CA GLY A 444 -34.57 3.18 -22.68
C GLY A 444 -33.63 2.01 -22.88
N PHE A 445 -33.67 1.44 -24.08
CA PHE A 445 -32.80 0.37 -24.50
C PHE A 445 -32.29 0.63 -25.90
N TYR A 446 -30.98 0.53 -26.07
CA TYR A 446 -30.30 0.56 -27.36
C TYR A 446 -29.71 -0.81 -27.65
N MET A 447 -30.11 -1.43 -28.73
CA MET A 447 -29.48 -2.61 -29.30
C MET A 447 -28.30 -2.14 -30.14
N LEU A 448 -27.12 -2.59 -29.81
CA LEU A 448 -25.88 -2.23 -30.50
C LEU A 448 -25.33 -3.46 -31.23
N ALA A 449 -24.63 -3.26 -32.34
CA ALA A 449 -24.00 -4.35 -33.07
C ALA A 449 -23.00 -5.13 -32.18
N GLU A 450 -22.36 -4.42 -31.25
CA GLU A 450 -21.36 -4.96 -30.38
C GLU A 450 -21.90 -5.39 -29.01
N SER A 451 -23.05 -4.81 -28.54
CA SER A 451 -23.58 -5.01 -27.19
C SER A 451 -24.99 -4.39 -27.02
N HIS A 452 -25.25 -3.82 -25.86
CA HIS A 452 -26.44 -3.01 -25.58
C HIS A 452 -26.13 -1.92 -24.56
N LEU A 453 -26.99 -0.87 -24.55
CA LEU A 453 -27.02 0.14 -23.49
C LEU A 453 -28.47 0.30 -23.05
N SER A 454 -28.71 0.27 -21.74
CA SER A 454 -30.03 0.57 -21.19
C SER A 454 -29.91 1.64 -20.10
N PHE A 455 -31.03 2.35 -19.87
CA PHE A 455 -31.09 3.30 -18.75
C PHE A 455 -32.51 3.33 -18.17
N HIS A 456 -32.59 3.75 -16.89
CA HIS A 456 -33.79 4.10 -16.16
C HIS A 456 -33.63 5.48 -15.54
N THR A 457 -34.69 6.29 -15.54
CA THR A 457 -34.71 7.56 -14.83
C THR A 457 -35.68 7.49 -13.63
N TRP A 458 -35.27 8.08 -12.52
CA TRP A 458 -36.08 8.31 -11.31
C TRP A 458 -36.09 9.81 -11.03
N PRO A 459 -36.98 10.61 -11.72
CA PRO A 459 -36.97 12.07 -11.55
C PRO A 459 -37.19 12.53 -10.11
N GLU A 460 -38.00 11.78 -9.33
CA GLU A 460 -38.26 12.05 -7.93
C GLU A 460 -37.03 11.84 -7.01
N LYS A 461 -36.02 11.14 -7.49
CA LYS A 461 -34.77 10.87 -6.78
C LYS A 461 -33.57 11.63 -7.35
N GLY A 462 -33.76 12.30 -8.51
CA GLY A 462 -32.65 12.95 -9.21
C GLY A 462 -31.61 11.95 -9.74
N ILE A 463 -32.03 10.73 -10.14
CA ILE A 463 -31.12 9.64 -10.53
C ILE A 463 -31.44 9.13 -11.94
N ILE A 464 -30.39 8.87 -12.71
CA ILE A 464 -30.38 8.00 -13.90
C ILE A 464 -29.40 6.86 -13.69
N SER A 465 -29.84 5.62 -14.00
CA SER A 465 -29.04 4.41 -13.81
C SER A 465 -28.88 3.68 -15.13
#